data_c39c739146c26dfd6c0b7d8425e6e167
#
_entry.id   c39c739146c26dfd6c0b7d8425e6e167
#
_cell.length_a   1.000
_cell.length_b   1.000
_cell.length_c   1.000
_cell.angle_alpha   90.00
_cell.angle_beta   90.00
_cell.angle_gamma   90.00
#
_symmetry.space_group_name_H-M   'P 1'
#
loop_
_entity.id
_entity.type
_entity.pdbx_description
1 polymer ?
#
loop_
_entity_poly.entity_id
_entity_poly.type
_entity_poly.pdbx_seq_one_letter_code
_entity_poly.pdbx_strand_id
1 'polypeptide(L)'
;MNRVVKDDHVDTGSGRKSSHLAGVASGWGKLLRIEDRFFTEPNLKLYGFAVAWAWALFSGWLLFGGRLRSIDFCWIWVSGKLANSSDPTLVYDPIVFTAAQITFLGTNECHFLHFSYPPTVLFFTYLFGLLPYVTAFAVWICATIVLYLVAVYAIIPRPAAVILALTPMAVPVNILFGHNGFLTAGLIGLSLVFVERRPCLSGILFGLLTYKPQFGVLFPLALLASRNWRTLCWATASSVVLSAAAAAAFGYQGWPSFIDLLWHRNSTLNPDGVEIELQSIYGLLYWTGISTWLSWTVHLAVAIVVAIAVCAVWAKPIPHSLKAAILSIGALTVTPYVLRYDLCILSIPVAFLLKDGLSRGFLAGERTVILICIAAFLLWLARMPIGPVICVVLLFLIARRVMAYNRSRGTGERKDGAGHQANAVAHAV
;
A
#
# COMPACT_ATOMS: atom_id res chain seq x y z
N MET A 1 -26.82 -36.11 -72.02
CA MET A 1 -25.74 -35.11 -72.06
C MET A 1 -26.07 -34.00 -71.02
N ASN A 2 -25.80 -34.23 -69.74
CA ASN A 2 -26.01 -33.28 -68.68
C ASN A 2 -24.70 -33.18 -67.86
N ARG A 3 -24.10 -31.99 -67.91
CA ARG A 3 -22.94 -31.64 -67.10
C ARG A 3 -23.38 -31.26 -65.67
N VAL A 4 -22.83 -31.97 -64.70
CA VAL A 4 -22.91 -31.64 -63.27
C VAL A 4 -21.86 -30.57 -62.96
N VAL A 5 -22.29 -29.42 -62.49
CA VAL A 5 -21.41 -28.36 -61.93
C VAL A 5 -21.15 -28.73 -60.50
N LYS A 6 -19.89 -28.85 -60.12
CA LYS A 6 -19.42 -28.98 -58.74
C LYS A 6 -19.35 -27.58 -58.12
N ASP A 7 -20.11 -27.34 -57.07
CA ASP A 7 -19.97 -26.16 -56.24
C ASP A 7 -18.83 -26.39 -55.23
N ASP A 8 -17.76 -25.62 -55.35
CA ASP A 8 -16.71 -25.54 -54.35
C ASP A 8 -17.20 -24.70 -53.17
N HIS A 9 -17.43 -25.33 -52.02
CA HIS A 9 -17.68 -24.66 -50.77
C HIS A 9 -16.41 -23.99 -50.26
N VAL A 10 -16.34 -22.68 -50.38
CA VAL A 10 -15.36 -21.84 -49.67
C VAL A 10 -15.70 -21.87 -48.19
N ASP A 11 -14.91 -22.57 -47.40
CA ASP A 11 -14.96 -22.63 -45.93
C ASP A 11 -14.54 -21.29 -45.37
N THR A 12 -15.53 -20.44 -45.07
CA THR A 12 -15.30 -19.14 -44.44
C THR A 12 -15.01 -19.35 -42.98
N GLY A 13 -13.75 -19.11 -42.56
CA GLY A 13 -13.22 -19.26 -41.19
C GLY A 13 -13.88 -18.39 -40.10
N SER A 14 -15.15 -17.96 -40.28
CA SER A 14 -15.89 -17.17 -39.28
C SER A 14 -16.51 -18.03 -38.18
N GLY A 15 -16.81 -19.31 -38.47
CA GLY A 15 -17.45 -20.23 -37.50
C GLY A 15 -16.51 -20.65 -36.34
N ARG A 16 -15.20 -20.76 -36.58
CA ARG A 16 -14.24 -21.16 -35.56
C ARG A 16 -13.95 -20.04 -34.53
N LYS A 17 -13.95 -18.78 -34.95
CA LYS A 17 -13.78 -17.63 -34.02
C LYS A 17 -14.96 -17.42 -33.10
N SER A 18 -16.19 -17.62 -33.59
CA SER A 18 -17.40 -17.47 -32.76
C SER A 18 -17.55 -18.59 -31.71
N SER A 19 -17.20 -19.83 -32.04
CA SER A 19 -17.22 -20.95 -31.08
C SER A 19 -16.15 -20.83 -29.99
N HIS A 20 -14.94 -20.30 -30.33
CA HIS A 20 -13.90 -20.04 -29.34
C HIS A 20 -14.28 -18.91 -28.36
N LEU A 21 -14.89 -17.84 -28.85
CA LEU A 21 -15.37 -16.73 -28.02
C LEU A 21 -16.55 -17.15 -27.12
N ALA A 22 -17.44 -17.98 -27.61
CA ALA A 22 -18.55 -18.55 -26.83
C ALA A 22 -18.05 -19.52 -25.75
N GLY A 23 -17.04 -20.34 -26.05
CA GLY A 23 -16.38 -21.23 -25.10
C GLY A 23 -15.65 -20.48 -23.99
N VAL A 24 -14.95 -19.40 -24.33
CA VAL A 24 -14.28 -18.52 -23.37
C VAL A 24 -15.32 -17.80 -22.49
N ALA A 25 -16.40 -17.27 -23.06
CA ALA A 25 -17.46 -16.62 -22.28
C ALA A 25 -18.15 -17.59 -21.31
N SER A 26 -18.34 -18.87 -21.70
CA SER A 26 -18.87 -19.90 -20.82
C SER A 26 -17.91 -20.29 -19.70
N GLY A 27 -16.61 -20.30 -19.97
CA GLY A 27 -15.54 -20.54 -18.97
C GLY A 27 -15.49 -19.45 -17.90
N TRP A 28 -15.55 -18.19 -18.30
CA TRP A 28 -15.59 -17.05 -17.36
C TRP A 28 -16.86 -17.06 -16.49
N GLY A 29 -17.99 -17.41 -17.04
CA GLY A 29 -19.25 -17.55 -16.28
C GLY A 29 -19.22 -18.71 -15.28
N LYS A 30 -18.50 -19.81 -15.57
CA LYS A 30 -18.25 -20.90 -14.62
C LYS A 30 -17.34 -20.45 -13.48
N LEU A 31 -16.26 -19.74 -13.79
CA LEU A 31 -15.33 -19.23 -12.79
C LEU A 31 -16.00 -18.27 -11.80
N LEU A 32 -16.81 -17.32 -12.28
CA LEU A 32 -17.58 -16.42 -11.41
C LEU A 32 -18.52 -17.18 -10.46
N ARG A 33 -19.19 -18.23 -10.93
CA ARG A 33 -20.07 -19.07 -10.10
C ARG A 33 -19.29 -19.85 -9.04
N ILE A 34 -18.08 -20.32 -9.35
CA ILE A 34 -17.21 -20.96 -8.39
C ILE A 34 -16.76 -19.92 -7.34
N GLU A 35 -16.30 -18.75 -7.77
CA GLU A 35 -15.93 -17.66 -6.87
C GLU A 35 -17.09 -17.28 -5.94
N ASP A 36 -18.34 -17.18 -6.42
CA ASP A 36 -19.51 -16.85 -5.60
C ASP A 36 -19.78 -17.85 -4.47
N ARG A 37 -19.43 -19.13 -4.65
CA ARG A 37 -19.56 -20.14 -3.60
C ARG A 37 -18.49 -20.04 -2.52
N PHE A 38 -17.26 -19.73 -2.89
CA PHE A 38 -16.12 -19.66 -1.95
C PHE A 38 -16.05 -18.32 -1.23
N PHE A 39 -16.41 -17.22 -1.88
CA PHE A 39 -16.30 -15.85 -1.34
C PHE A 39 -17.60 -15.36 -0.68
N THR A 40 -18.31 -16.24 0.03
CA THR A 40 -19.42 -15.83 0.89
C THR A 40 -18.91 -15.15 2.17
N GLU A 41 -19.70 -14.25 2.77
CA GLU A 41 -19.28 -13.54 3.99
C GLU A 41 -18.97 -14.50 5.15
N PRO A 42 -19.73 -15.59 5.41
CA PRO A 42 -19.38 -16.57 6.42
C PRO A 42 -18.04 -17.26 6.15
N ASN A 43 -17.78 -17.68 4.92
CA ASN A 43 -16.53 -18.34 4.56
C ASN A 43 -15.34 -17.39 4.73
N LEU A 44 -15.47 -16.13 4.31
CA LEU A 44 -14.43 -15.12 4.48
C LEU A 44 -14.11 -14.86 5.95
N LYS A 45 -15.12 -14.82 6.82
CA LYS A 45 -14.91 -14.73 8.27
C LYS A 45 -14.16 -15.95 8.79
N LEU A 46 -14.59 -17.16 8.38
CA LEU A 46 -13.95 -18.41 8.79
C LEU A 46 -12.47 -18.45 8.38
N TYR A 47 -12.17 -18.12 7.11
CA TYR A 47 -10.78 -18.09 6.61
C TYR A 47 -9.95 -17.05 7.36
N GLY A 48 -10.51 -15.86 7.58
CA GLY A 48 -9.84 -14.79 8.31
C GLY A 48 -9.53 -15.18 9.76
N PHE A 49 -10.49 -15.80 10.47
CA PHE A 49 -10.26 -16.31 11.83
C PHE A 49 -9.24 -17.43 11.87
N ALA A 50 -9.28 -18.38 10.92
CA ALA A 50 -8.31 -19.47 10.86
C ALA A 50 -6.87 -18.95 10.67
N VAL A 51 -6.69 -17.97 9.80
CA VAL A 51 -5.38 -17.34 9.56
C VAL A 51 -4.94 -16.51 10.77
N ALA A 52 -5.84 -15.70 11.36
CA ALA A 52 -5.52 -14.92 12.55
C ALA A 52 -5.12 -15.81 13.73
N TRP A 53 -5.79 -16.95 13.89
CA TRP A 53 -5.45 -17.96 14.90
C TRP A 53 -4.07 -18.60 14.63
N ALA A 54 -3.78 -18.96 13.37
CA ALA A 54 -2.47 -19.46 12.98
C ALA A 54 -1.35 -18.45 13.29
N TRP A 55 -1.59 -17.14 13.06
CA TRP A 55 -0.65 -16.08 13.43
C TRP A 55 -0.50 -15.94 14.95
N ALA A 56 -1.57 -16.07 15.71
CA ALA A 56 -1.50 -16.04 17.18
C ALA A 56 -0.65 -17.20 17.72
N LEU A 57 -0.86 -18.41 17.22
CA LEU A 57 -0.05 -19.58 17.58
C LEU A 57 1.41 -19.42 17.18
N PHE A 58 1.69 -18.95 15.96
CA PHE A 58 3.05 -18.71 15.48
C PHE A 58 3.76 -17.64 16.29
N SER A 59 3.07 -16.54 16.60
CA SER A 59 3.60 -15.46 17.44
C SER A 59 3.87 -15.93 18.86
N GLY A 60 2.95 -16.72 19.44
CA GLY A 60 3.15 -17.34 20.74
C GLY A 60 4.37 -18.27 20.75
N TRP A 61 4.53 -19.10 19.74
CA TRP A 61 5.69 -19.97 19.62
C TRP A 61 7.02 -19.20 19.53
N LEU A 62 7.05 -18.07 18.82
CA LEU A 62 8.24 -17.21 18.75
C LEU A 62 8.54 -16.54 20.11
N LEU A 63 7.51 -16.02 20.79
CA LEU A 63 7.65 -15.34 22.07
C LEU A 63 8.11 -16.32 23.17
N PHE A 64 7.41 -17.43 23.33
CA PHE A 64 7.72 -18.42 24.38
C PHE A 64 8.97 -19.25 24.06
N GLY A 65 9.34 -19.36 22.78
CA GLY A 65 10.56 -20.06 22.34
C GLY A 65 11.85 -19.24 22.52
N GLY A 66 11.78 -18.03 23.05
CA GLY A 66 12.94 -17.14 23.24
C GLY A 66 13.64 -16.75 21.94
N ARG A 67 12.93 -16.83 20.81
CA ARG A 67 13.49 -16.60 19.46
C ARG A 67 13.38 -15.14 19.00
N LEU A 68 12.62 -14.30 19.71
CA LEU A 68 12.53 -12.87 19.48
C LEU A 68 13.60 -12.18 20.33
N ARG A 69 14.73 -11.86 19.71
CA ARG A 69 15.85 -11.17 20.38
C ARG A 69 15.90 -9.68 20.13
N SER A 70 15.26 -9.17 19.08
CA SER A 70 15.28 -7.75 18.75
C SER A 70 13.86 -7.28 18.44
N ILE A 71 13.42 -6.30 19.21
CA ILE A 71 12.14 -5.63 19.01
C ILE A 71 12.45 -4.25 18.46
N ASP A 72 12.10 -4.00 17.20
CA ASP A 72 12.37 -2.73 16.53
C ASP A 72 11.68 -1.53 17.20
N PHE A 73 10.68 -1.77 18.06
CA PHE A 73 10.08 -0.72 18.88
C PHE A 73 11.10 0.03 19.75
N CYS A 74 12.27 -0.57 20.02
CA CYS A 74 13.29 0.08 20.82
C CYS A 74 13.72 1.43 20.24
N TRP A 75 13.82 1.59 18.92
CA TRP A 75 14.19 2.86 18.32
C TRP A 75 13.10 3.93 18.55
N ILE A 76 11.81 3.57 18.54
CA ILE A 76 10.69 4.49 18.83
C ILE A 76 10.80 4.98 20.27
N TRP A 77 11.01 4.06 21.20
CA TRP A 77 11.04 4.39 22.62
C TRP A 77 12.30 5.14 23.01
N VAL A 78 13.48 4.72 22.52
CA VAL A 78 14.75 5.39 22.80
C VAL A 78 14.82 6.77 22.17
N SER A 79 14.33 6.93 20.92
CA SER A 79 14.22 8.27 20.32
C SER A 79 13.28 9.17 21.13
N GLY A 80 12.22 8.61 21.71
CA GLY A 80 11.35 9.32 22.64
C GLY A 80 12.07 9.74 23.94
N LYS A 81 12.93 8.89 24.50
CA LYS A 81 13.76 9.25 25.66
C LYS A 81 14.72 10.40 25.33
N LEU A 82 15.40 10.34 24.18
CA LEU A 82 16.28 11.40 23.72
C LEU A 82 15.52 12.68 23.36
N ALA A 83 14.33 12.58 22.77
CA ALA A 83 13.46 13.73 22.51
C ALA A 83 13.03 14.47 23.80
N ASN A 84 13.04 13.80 24.95
CA ASN A 84 12.79 14.35 26.27
C ASN A 84 14.09 14.79 27.00
N SER A 85 15.24 14.70 26.37
CA SER A 85 16.53 15.15 26.94
C SER A 85 16.78 16.63 26.67
N SER A 86 17.88 17.14 27.20
CA SER A 86 18.32 18.53 26.99
C SER A 86 18.71 18.81 25.53
N ASP A 87 19.11 17.79 24.78
CA ASP A 87 19.44 17.89 23.34
C ASP A 87 18.75 16.76 22.54
N PRO A 88 17.55 17.01 22.02
CA PRO A 88 16.84 16.05 21.18
C PRO A 88 17.54 15.68 19.86
N THR A 89 18.51 16.51 19.40
CA THR A 89 19.19 16.27 18.12
C THR A 89 20.18 15.10 18.18
N LEU A 90 20.54 14.68 19.38
CA LEU A 90 21.40 13.51 19.64
C LEU A 90 20.81 12.19 19.08
N VAL A 91 19.53 12.15 18.75
CA VAL A 91 18.93 10.99 18.06
C VAL A 91 19.60 10.70 16.70
N TYR A 92 20.21 11.73 16.08
CA TYR A 92 20.89 11.63 14.78
C TYR A 92 22.38 11.27 14.88
N ASP A 93 22.94 11.25 16.09
CA ASP A 93 24.30 10.75 16.31
C ASP A 93 24.26 9.22 16.49
N PRO A 94 24.82 8.43 15.56
CA PRO A 94 24.74 6.97 15.61
C PRO A 94 25.42 6.38 16.86
N ILE A 95 26.48 7.00 17.36
CA ILE A 95 27.22 6.54 18.54
C ILE A 95 26.38 6.78 19.79
N VAL A 96 25.84 8.00 19.93
CA VAL A 96 25.01 8.37 21.09
C VAL A 96 23.71 7.57 21.09
N PHE A 97 23.08 7.41 19.92
CA PHE A 97 21.84 6.65 19.79
C PHE A 97 22.03 5.17 20.16
N THR A 98 23.12 4.56 19.71
CA THR A 98 23.46 3.17 20.08
C THR A 98 23.77 3.04 21.58
N ALA A 99 24.54 3.97 22.14
CA ALA A 99 24.83 3.99 23.57
C ALA A 99 23.56 4.16 24.43
N ALA A 100 22.62 5.01 23.96
CA ALA A 100 21.32 5.20 24.61
C ALA A 100 20.47 3.91 24.57
N GLN A 101 20.45 3.19 23.45
CA GLN A 101 19.76 1.89 23.35
C GLN A 101 20.30 0.90 24.41
N ILE A 102 21.61 0.77 24.52
CA ILE A 102 22.26 -0.11 25.50
C ILE A 102 21.93 0.34 26.94
N THR A 103 22.03 1.65 27.20
CA THR A 103 21.85 2.21 28.55
C THR A 103 20.41 2.06 29.04
N PHE A 104 19.43 2.39 28.20
CA PHE A 104 18.02 2.39 28.60
C PHE A 104 17.39 1.00 28.63
N LEU A 105 17.82 0.08 27.77
CA LEU A 105 17.26 -1.26 27.68
C LEU A 105 18.08 -2.32 28.39
N GLY A 106 19.29 -1.98 28.84
CA GLY A 106 20.17 -2.91 29.55
C GLY A 106 20.64 -4.11 28.72
N THR A 107 20.45 -4.08 27.39
CA THR A 107 20.79 -5.16 26.47
C THR A 107 21.46 -4.62 25.22
N ASN A 108 22.28 -5.46 24.57
CA ASN A 108 22.88 -5.17 23.27
C ASN A 108 21.94 -5.60 22.10
N GLU A 109 20.69 -5.89 22.37
CA GLU A 109 19.79 -6.54 21.39
C GLU A 109 19.20 -5.56 20.35
N CYS A 110 19.29 -4.24 20.62
CA CYS A 110 18.78 -3.18 19.74
C CYS A 110 19.86 -2.38 19.00
N HIS A 111 21.12 -2.73 19.13
CA HIS A 111 22.26 -1.88 18.75
C HIS A 111 22.54 -1.72 17.25
N PHE A 112 21.77 -2.31 16.38
CA PHE A 112 21.94 -2.14 14.93
C PHE A 112 20.91 -1.18 14.31
N LEU A 113 20.01 -0.61 15.10
CA LEU A 113 18.97 0.27 14.60
C LEU A 113 19.40 1.72 14.67
N HIS A 114 19.63 2.32 13.53
CA HIS A 114 19.87 3.75 13.41
C HIS A 114 18.56 4.52 13.32
N PHE A 115 18.52 5.71 13.90
CA PHE A 115 17.37 6.59 13.76
C PHE A 115 17.38 7.28 12.40
N SER A 116 16.54 6.85 11.48
CA SER A 116 16.53 7.31 10.07
C SER A 116 15.23 8.00 9.69
N TYR A 117 14.61 8.68 10.62
CA TYR A 117 13.34 9.37 10.44
C TYR A 117 13.50 10.88 10.52
N PRO A 118 12.67 11.69 9.80
CA PRO A 118 12.67 13.14 9.91
C PRO A 118 12.30 13.60 11.33
N PRO A 119 12.69 14.83 11.74
CA PRO A 119 12.37 15.37 13.07
C PRO A 119 10.88 15.37 13.44
N THR A 120 9.99 15.39 12.45
CA THR A 120 8.53 15.32 12.67
C THR A 120 8.08 14.05 13.40
N VAL A 121 8.83 12.94 13.31
CA VAL A 121 8.51 11.71 14.03
C VAL A 121 8.67 11.87 15.55
N LEU A 122 9.53 12.80 15.98
CA LEU A 122 9.78 13.01 17.41
C LEU A 122 8.54 13.42 18.18
N PHE A 123 7.54 14.04 17.54
CA PHE A 123 6.26 14.30 18.19
C PHE A 123 5.54 13.02 18.62
N PHE A 124 5.60 11.98 17.80
CA PHE A 124 5.02 10.69 18.15
C PHE A 124 5.87 10.00 19.22
N THR A 125 7.19 9.91 19.01
CA THR A 125 8.07 9.16 19.90
C THR A 125 8.24 9.83 21.28
N TYR A 126 8.19 11.16 21.36
CA TYR A 126 8.24 11.93 22.59
C TYR A 126 7.26 11.40 23.65
N LEU A 127 5.99 11.20 23.25
CA LEU A 127 4.94 10.70 24.16
C LEU A 127 5.24 9.29 24.67
N PHE A 128 5.78 8.44 23.83
CA PHE A 128 6.15 7.06 24.22
C PHE A 128 7.38 7.02 25.10
N GLY A 129 8.32 7.96 24.93
CA GLY A 129 9.47 8.12 25.82
C GLY A 129 9.14 8.46 27.27
N LEU A 130 7.94 9.02 27.54
CA LEU A 130 7.47 9.30 28.90
C LEU A 130 6.98 8.06 29.63
N LEU A 131 6.64 6.99 28.92
CA LEU A 131 6.06 5.76 29.48
C LEU A 131 7.13 4.70 29.73
N PRO A 132 6.90 3.76 30.66
CA PRO A 132 7.70 2.55 30.75
C PRO A 132 7.63 1.76 29.42
N TYR A 133 8.72 1.07 29.03
CA TYR A 133 8.88 0.42 27.75
C TYR A 133 7.70 -0.48 27.34
N VAL A 134 7.30 -1.40 28.24
CA VAL A 134 6.20 -2.36 27.97
C VAL A 134 4.87 -1.63 27.78
N THR A 135 4.57 -0.63 28.60
CA THR A 135 3.36 0.19 28.47
C THR A 135 3.36 0.98 27.17
N ALA A 136 4.49 1.61 26.82
CA ALA A 136 4.68 2.35 25.58
C ALA A 136 4.45 1.43 24.37
N PHE A 137 5.03 0.24 24.37
CA PHE A 137 4.84 -0.77 23.33
C PHE A 137 3.36 -1.17 23.17
N ALA A 138 2.69 -1.50 24.28
CA ALA A 138 1.28 -1.90 24.24
C ALA A 138 0.40 -0.76 23.69
N VAL A 139 0.58 0.47 24.18
CA VAL A 139 -0.16 1.65 23.69
C VAL A 139 0.12 1.91 22.21
N TRP A 140 1.37 1.81 21.78
CA TRP A 140 1.77 1.98 20.38
C TRP A 140 1.04 0.99 19.46
N ILE A 141 1.11 -0.31 19.78
CA ILE A 141 0.46 -1.34 18.97
C ILE A 141 -1.06 -1.15 18.96
N CYS A 142 -1.69 -0.95 20.13
CA CYS A 142 -3.13 -0.76 20.21
C CYS A 142 -3.59 0.47 19.41
N ALA A 143 -2.91 1.61 19.56
CA ALA A 143 -3.30 2.84 18.86
C ALA A 143 -3.13 2.70 17.33
N THR A 144 -2.02 2.16 16.88
CA THR A 144 -1.71 2.06 15.44
C THR A 144 -2.54 0.99 14.73
N ILE A 145 -2.79 -0.18 15.36
CA ILE A 145 -3.67 -1.21 14.78
C ILE A 145 -5.12 -0.74 14.73
N VAL A 146 -5.61 -0.03 15.76
CA VAL A 146 -6.96 0.56 15.74
C VAL A 146 -7.08 1.55 14.59
N LEU A 147 -6.11 2.45 14.40
CA LEU A 147 -6.10 3.39 13.28
C LEU A 147 -6.17 2.67 11.92
N TYR A 148 -5.38 1.62 11.75
CA TYR A 148 -5.37 0.77 10.56
C TYR A 148 -6.73 0.10 10.30
N LEU A 149 -7.32 -0.53 11.32
CA LEU A 149 -8.61 -1.21 11.20
C LEU A 149 -9.76 -0.23 10.97
N VAL A 150 -9.71 0.95 11.58
CA VAL A 150 -10.66 2.05 11.33
C VAL A 150 -10.57 2.51 9.86
N ALA A 151 -9.36 2.61 9.30
CA ALA A 151 -9.20 2.95 7.88
C ALA A 151 -9.83 1.89 6.96
N VAL A 152 -9.58 0.61 7.22
CA VAL A 152 -10.17 -0.48 6.43
C VAL A 152 -11.71 -0.49 6.57
N TYR A 153 -12.22 -0.33 7.79
CA TYR A 153 -13.67 -0.26 8.03
C TYR A 153 -14.32 0.95 7.36
N ALA A 154 -13.66 2.11 7.35
CA ALA A 154 -14.14 3.30 6.66
C ALA A 154 -14.19 3.13 5.13
N ILE A 155 -13.32 2.29 4.57
CA ILE A 155 -13.35 1.93 3.14
C ILE A 155 -14.50 0.93 2.88
N ILE A 156 -14.57 -0.16 3.66
CA ILE A 156 -15.60 -1.21 3.56
C ILE A 156 -16.22 -1.43 4.94
N PRO A 157 -17.41 -0.87 5.22
CA PRO A 157 -18.06 -0.99 6.53
C PRO A 157 -18.68 -2.38 6.73
N ARG A 158 -17.84 -3.42 6.73
CA ARG A 158 -18.21 -4.82 6.95
C ARG A 158 -17.22 -5.49 7.90
N PRO A 159 -17.68 -6.24 8.93
CA PRO A 159 -16.78 -6.95 9.83
C PRO A 159 -15.82 -7.91 9.13
N ALA A 160 -16.27 -8.58 8.05
CA ALA A 160 -15.43 -9.46 7.26
C ALA A 160 -14.20 -8.75 6.67
N ALA A 161 -14.32 -7.48 6.28
CA ALA A 161 -13.18 -6.71 5.75
C ALA A 161 -12.13 -6.46 6.84
N VAL A 162 -12.56 -6.17 8.07
CA VAL A 162 -11.68 -5.98 9.25
C VAL A 162 -10.95 -7.28 9.58
N ILE A 163 -11.67 -8.41 9.59
CA ILE A 163 -11.09 -9.72 9.87
C ILE A 163 -10.05 -10.09 8.78
N LEU A 164 -10.38 -9.88 7.51
CA LEU A 164 -9.46 -10.13 6.40
C LEU A 164 -8.23 -9.21 6.41
N ALA A 165 -8.36 -7.97 6.92
CA ALA A 165 -7.23 -7.06 7.08
C ALA A 165 -6.20 -7.57 8.10
N LEU A 166 -6.56 -8.48 8.98
CA LEU A 166 -5.66 -9.11 9.95
C LEU A 166 -4.92 -10.34 9.39
N THR A 167 -5.24 -10.78 8.16
CA THR A 167 -4.66 -12.01 7.59
C THR A 167 -3.26 -11.84 6.96
N PRO A 168 -2.84 -10.67 6.41
CA PRO A 168 -1.51 -10.55 5.83
C PRO A 168 -0.40 -10.79 6.86
N MET A 169 0.69 -11.45 6.45
CA MET A 169 1.87 -11.71 7.29
C MET A 169 2.51 -10.43 7.84
N ALA A 170 2.34 -9.31 7.16
CA ALA A 170 2.79 -8.02 7.67
C ALA A 170 2.14 -7.63 9.00
N VAL A 171 0.95 -8.18 9.34
CA VAL A 171 0.25 -7.90 10.61
C VAL A 171 1.00 -8.47 11.81
N PRO A 172 1.26 -9.79 11.92
CA PRO A 172 2.04 -10.32 13.04
C PRO A 172 3.45 -9.70 13.11
N VAL A 173 4.09 -9.39 11.98
CA VAL A 173 5.38 -8.70 11.96
C VAL A 173 5.29 -7.32 12.63
N ASN A 174 4.29 -6.50 12.29
CA ASN A 174 4.09 -5.21 12.96
C ASN A 174 3.81 -5.35 14.45
N ILE A 175 3.02 -6.36 14.86
CA ILE A 175 2.70 -6.59 16.27
C ILE A 175 3.93 -7.05 17.04
N LEU A 176 4.65 -8.04 16.54
CA LEU A 176 5.76 -8.67 17.24
C LEU A 176 6.96 -7.73 17.40
N PHE A 177 7.25 -6.94 16.37
CA PHE A 177 8.44 -6.07 16.35
C PHE A 177 8.13 -4.60 16.68
N GLY A 178 6.86 -4.23 16.78
CA GLY A 178 6.46 -2.85 17.09
C GLY A 178 6.67 -1.87 15.95
N HIS A 179 6.58 -2.33 14.70
CA HIS A 179 6.78 -1.49 13.52
C HIS A 179 5.65 -0.48 13.29
N ASN A 180 5.89 0.48 12.40
CA ASN A 180 4.97 1.58 12.10
C ASN A 180 4.11 1.38 10.84
N GLY A 181 4.06 0.16 10.29
CA GLY A 181 3.26 -0.16 9.09
C GLY A 181 1.76 0.11 9.26
N PHE A 182 1.21 -0.16 10.44
CA PHE A 182 -0.19 0.17 10.76
C PHE A 182 -0.47 1.66 10.72
N LEU A 183 0.43 2.48 11.30
CA LEU A 183 0.32 3.93 11.27
C LEU A 183 0.28 4.45 9.83
N THR A 184 1.24 3.99 9.00
CA THR A 184 1.33 4.40 7.59
C THR A 184 0.08 4.00 6.81
N ALA A 185 -0.35 2.73 6.92
CA ALA A 185 -1.54 2.22 6.24
C ALA A 185 -2.81 2.96 6.69
N GLY A 186 -2.95 3.21 8.00
CA GLY A 186 -4.08 3.95 8.57
C GLY A 186 -4.16 5.39 8.05
N LEU A 187 -3.03 6.12 8.06
CA LEU A 187 -2.96 7.49 7.55
C LEU A 187 -3.29 7.56 6.05
N ILE A 188 -2.69 6.70 5.23
CA ILE A 188 -2.98 6.63 3.78
C ILE A 188 -4.46 6.29 3.56
N GLY A 189 -4.98 5.26 4.22
CA GLY A 189 -6.36 4.81 4.04
C GLY A 189 -7.39 5.89 4.41
N LEU A 190 -7.27 6.49 5.59
CA LEU A 190 -8.18 7.54 6.04
C LEU A 190 -8.06 8.83 5.20
N SER A 191 -6.84 9.22 4.82
CA SER A 191 -6.64 10.37 3.93
C SER A 191 -7.44 10.19 2.64
N LEU A 192 -7.33 9.02 2.01
CA LEU A 192 -8.03 8.68 0.77
C LEU A 192 -9.56 8.60 0.94
N VAL A 193 -10.05 8.14 2.10
CA VAL A 193 -11.48 8.13 2.41
C VAL A 193 -12.05 9.54 2.48
N PHE A 194 -11.28 10.51 3.00
CA PHE A 194 -11.76 11.87 3.24
C PHE A 194 -11.53 12.85 2.10
N VAL A 195 -10.76 12.52 1.08
CA VAL A 195 -10.40 13.43 -0.05
C VAL A 195 -11.61 14.16 -0.64
N GLU A 196 -12.72 13.46 -0.86
CA GLU A 196 -13.90 14.05 -1.49
C GLU A 196 -14.82 14.78 -0.50
N ARG A 197 -14.92 14.29 0.75
CA ARG A 197 -15.93 14.76 1.70
C ARG A 197 -15.39 15.74 2.74
N ARG A 198 -14.12 15.59 3.14
CA ARG A 198 -13.47 16.38 4.19
C ARG A 198 -12.03 16.73 3.78
N PRO A 199 -11.85 17.59 2.77
CA PRO A 199 -10.53 17.88 2.19
C PRO A 199 -9.51 18.41 3.20
N CYS A 200 -9.95 19.19 4.19
CA CYS A 200 -9.11 19.66 5.29
C CYS A 200 -8.52 18.48 6.09
N LEU A 201 -9.38 17.58 6.59
CA LEU A 201 -8.95 16.41 7.35
C LEU A 201 -8.07 15.48 6.51
N SER A 202 -8.43 15.25 5.25
CA SER A 202 -7.62 14.48 4.30
C SER A 202 -6.22 15.08 4.16
N GLY A 203 -6.13 16.41 3.94
CA GLY A 203 -4.85 17.10 3.80
C GLY A 203 -3.99 17.01 5.06
N ILE A 204 -4.59 17.20 6.25
CA ILE A 204 -3.87 17.06 7.53
C ILE A 204 -3.31 15.63 7.67
N LEU A 205 -4.10 14.60 7.39
CA LEU A 205 -3.65 13.21 7.47
C LEU A 205 -2.52 12.91 6.45
N PHE A 206 -2.57 13.48 5.24
CA PHE A 206 -1.46 13.41 4.29
C PHE A 206 -0.21 14.14 4.81
N GLY A 207 -0.38 15.31 5.44
CA GLY A 207 0.73 16.03 6.06
C GLY A 207 1.41 15.24 7.19
N LEU A 208 0.66 14.44 7.94
CA LEU A 208 1.23 13.54 8.94
C LEU A 208 2.17 12.48 8.35
N LEU A 209 2.05 12.15 7.04
CA LEU A 209 3.00 11.25 6.35
C LEU A 209 4.41 11.85 6.21
N THR A 210 4.64 13.11 6.60
CA THR A 210 5.99 13.69 6.66
C THR A 210 6.96 12.91 7.54
N TYR A 211 6.47 12.08 8.45
CA TYR A 211 7.31 11.16 9.22
C TYR A 211 7.93 10.03 8.36
N LYS A 212 7.29 9.69 7.22
CA LYS A 212 7.76 8.75 6.18
C LYS A 212 7.53 9.37 4.80
N PRO A 213 8.27 10.41 4.41
CA PRO A 213 7.98 11.21 3.23
C PRO A 213 7.99 10.42 1.93
N GLN A 214 8.75 9.31 1.86
CA GLN A 214 8.82 8.45 0.68
C GLN A 214 7.46 7.89 0.25
N PHE A 215 6.54 7.64 1.17
CA PHE A 215 5.18 7.20 0.84
C PHE A 215 4.26 8.35 0.44
N GLY A 216 4.68 9.59 0.69
CA GLY A 216 3.93 10.80 0.37
C GLY A 216 4.17 11.37 -1.05
N VAL A 217 5.19 10.92 -1.76
CA VAL A 217 5.68 11.56 -3.01
C VAL A 217 4.63 11.67 -4.11
N LEU A 218 3.77 10.66 -4.28
CA LEU A 218 2.74 10.67 -5.33
C LEU A 218 1.49 11.49 -4.98
N PHE A 219 1.23 11.79 -3.71
CA PHE A 219 0.00 12.47 -3.31
C PHE A 219 -0.12 13.88 -3.89
N PRO A 220 0.91 14.75 -3.83
CA PRO A 220 0.86 16.06 -4.49
C PRO A 220 0.57 15.95 -5.98
N LEU A 221 1.19 15.00 -6.69
CA LEU A 221 1.00 14.79 -8.12
C LEU A 221 -0.44 14.40 -8.45
N ALA A 222 -1.02 13.47 -7.70
CA ALA A 222 -2.41 13.05 -7.85
C ALA A 222 -3.40 14.18 -7.57
N LEU A 223 -3.18 14.95 -6.49
CA LEU A 223 -4.01 16.07 -6.12
C LEU A 223 -3.93 17.23 -7.14
N LEU A 224 -2.76 17.51 -7.69
CA LEU A 224 -2.55 18.46 -8.79
C LEU A 224 -3.29 17.99 -10.05
N ALA A 225 -3.10 16.74 -10.47
CA ALA A 225 -3.73 16.16 -11.66
C ALA A 225 -5.27 16.21 -11.59
N SER A 226 -5.84 16.02 -10.39
CA SER A 226 -7.28 16.11 -10.15
C SER A 226 -7.79 17.51 -9.81
N ARG A 227 -6.90 18.51 -9.75
CA ARG A 227 -7.20 19.89 -9.32
C ARG A 227 -7.83 19.98 -7.93
N ASN A 228 -7.48 19.07 -7.04
CA ASN A 228 -7.98 19.09 -5.65
C ASN A 228 -7.13 20.02 -4.77
N TRP A 229 -7.22 21.32 -5.09
CA TRP A 229 -6.43 22.38 -4.45
C TRP A 229 -6.66 22.46 -2.94
N ARG A 230 -7.89 22.23 -2.47
CA ARG A 230 -8.22 22.28 -1.04
C ARG A 230 -7.42 21.26 -0.24
N THR A 231 -7.44 20.00 -0.65
CA THR A 231 -6.66 18.95 0.02
C THR A 231 -5.16 19.20 -0.10
N LEU A 232 -4.69 19.66 -1.28
CA LEU A 232 -3.28 19.97 -1.49
C LEU A 232 -2.79 21.09 -0.57
N CYS A 233 -3.53 22.21 -0.47
CA CYS A 233 -3.18 23.32 0.42
C CYS A 233 -3.12 22.86 1.89
N TRP A 234 -4.09 22.08 2.36
CA TRP A 234 -4.08 21.56 3.72
C TRP A 234 -2.93 20.57 3.97
N ALA A 235 -2.61 19.71 2.98
CA ALA A 235 -1.47 18.78 3.08
C ALA A 235 -0.14 19.55 3.15
N THR A 236 0.03 20.56 2.30
CA THR A 236 1.23 21.41 2.33
C THR A 236 1.31 22.19 3.63
N ALA A 237 0.22 22.86 4.05
CA ALA A 237 0.21 23.64 5.28
C ALA A 237 0.52 22.78 6.50
N SER A 238 -0.11 21.59 6.64
CA SER A 238 0.15 20.70 7.76
C SER A 238 1.57 20.14 7.75
N SER A 239 2.13 19.81 6.58
CA SER A 239 3.52 19.38 6.45
C SER A 239 4.49 20.48 6.87
N VAL A 240 4.29 21.71 6.41
CA VAL A 240 5.13 22.87 6.76
C VAL A 240 5.02 23.20 8.26
N VAL A 241 3.79 23.25 8.79
CA VAL A 241 3.56 23.52 10.21
C VAL A 241 4.21 22.46 11.10
N LEU A 242 4.06 21.17 10.77
CA LEU A 242 4.70 20.08 11.52
C LEU A 242 6.23 20.17 11.45
N SER A 243 6.78 20.47 10.27
CA SER A 243 8.22 20.60 10.08
C SER A 243 8.78 21.79 10.86
N ALA A 244 8.13 22.95 10.82
CA ALA A 244 8.51 24.13 11.57
C ALA A 244 8.37 23.91 13.08
N ALA A 245 7.26 23.29 13.51
CA ALA A 245 7.04 22.94 14.91
C ALA A 245 8.09 21.94 15.42
N ALA A 246 8.50 20.97 14.60
CA ALA A 246 9.57 20.03 14.96
C ALA A 246 10.93 20.75 15.12
N ALA A 247 11.24 21.70 14.24
CA ALA A 247 12.44 22.54 14.36
C ALA A 247 12.42 23.39 15.63
N ALA A 248 11.26 23.96 15.99
CA ALA A 248 11.10 24.78 17.19
C ALA A 248 11.14 23.95 18.48
N ALA A 249 10.52 22.77 18.50
CA ALA A 249 10.41 21.93 19.69
C ALA A 249 11.66 21.09 19.97
N PHE A 250 12.30 20.54 18.91
CA PHE A 250 13.39 19.57 19.00
C PHE A 250 14.74 20.09 18.46
N GLY A 251 14.80 21.38 18.12
CA GLY A 251 15.99 22.00 17.57
C GLY A 251 16.06 21.94 16.03
N TYR A 252 16.39 23.11 15.43
CA TYR A 252 16.49 23.21 13.97
C TYR A 252 17.62 22.36 13.38
N GLN A 253 18.66 22.09 14.16
CA GLN A 253 19.80 21.24 13.76
C GLN A 253 19.39 19.79 13.44
N GLY A 254 18.25 19.33 13.95
CA GLY A 254 17.72 18.01 13.61
C GLY A 254 17.51 17.80 12.11
N TRP A 255 17.16 18.86 11.34
CA TRP A 255 16.95 18.75 9.90
C TRP A 255 18.24 18.53 9.10
N PRO A 256 19.29 19.39 9.22
CA PRO A 256 20.55 19.11 8.56
C PRO A 256 21.18 17.79 9.02
N SER A 257 21.11 17.43 10.30
CA SER A 257 21.60 16.15 10.79
C SER A 257 20.87 14.95 10.18
N PHE A 258 19.55 15.04 10.01
CA PHE A 258 18.76 14.02 9.30
C PHE A 258 19.19 13.88 7.83
N ILE A 259 19.37 15.01 7.12
CA ILE A 259 19.79 15.01 5.72
C ILE A 259 21.19 14.43 5.57
N ASP A 260 22.09 14.82 6.44
CA ASP A 260 23.48 14.34 6.49
C ASP A 260 23.53 12.82 6.73
N LEU A 261 22.74 12.32 7.69
CA LEU A 261 22.61 10.90 7.96
C LEU A 261 22.11 10.13 6.75
N LEU A 262 21.08 10.65 6.03
CA LEU A 262 20.58 10.01 4.82
C LEU A 262 21.62 9.97 3.70
N TRP A 263 22.41 11.03 3.57
CA TRP A 263 23.44 11.14 2.53
C TRP A 263 24.60 10.17 2.79
N HIS A 264 25.12 10.15 4.01
CA HIS A 264 26.23 9.27 4.41
C HIS A 264 25.78 7.80 4.49
N ARG A 265 24.53 7.53 4.89
CA ARG A 265 23.99 6.18 4.92
C ARG A 265 23.93 5.55 3.53
N ASN A 266 23.61 6.33 2.49
CA ASN A 266 23.62 5.83 1.11
C ASN A 266 25.01 5.39 0.63
N SER A 267 26.09 5.92 1.24
CA SER A 267 27.46 5.49 0.97
C SER A 267 27.92 4.29 1.81
N THR A 268 27.21 3.98 2.92
CA THR A 268 27.58 2.93 3.88
C THR A 268 26.54 1.80 3.98
N LEU A 269 25.48 1.86 3.20
CA LEU A 269 24.27 0.99 3.30
C LEU A 269 24.53 -0.50 3.05
N ASN A 270 25.77 -0.95 2.96
CA ASN A 270 26.05 -2.33 2.61
C ASN A 270 26.67 -3.25 3.68
N PRO A 271 26.96 -2.85 4.93
CA PRO A 271 27.46 -3.81 5.89
C PRO A 271 26.39 -4.74 6.49
N ASP A 272 25.12 -4.33 6.50
CA ASP A 272 24.11 -4.90 7.42
C ASP A 272 23.00 -5.75 6.78
N GLY A 273 23.05 -6.01 5.47
CA GLY A 273 22.07 -6.90 4.82
C GLY A 273 20.63 -6.36 4.75
N VAL A 274 20.40 -5.07 5.05
CA VAL A 274 19.05 -4.44 4.96
C VAL A 274 18.50 -4.51 3.54
N GLU A 275 19.34 -4.52 2.52
CA GLU A 275 18.92 -4.65 1.12
C GLU A 275 18.22 -5.98 0.82
N ILE A 276 18.53 -7.04 1.58
CA ILE A 276 17.88 -8.36 1.46
C ILE A 276 16.43 -8.30 1.99
N GLU A 277 16.09 -7.32 2.81
CA GLU A 277 14.74 -7.16 3.38
C GLU A 277 13.83 -6.25 2.57
N LEU A 278 14.38 -5.54 1.56
CA LEU A 278 13.64 -4.60 0.75
C LEU A 278 12.56 -5.29 -0.09
N GLN A 279 11.35 -4.80 0.03
CA GLN A 279 10.16 -5.25 -0.68
C GLN A 279 9.78 -4.30 -1.82
N SER A 280 10.77 -3.71 -2.49
CA SER A 280 10.64 -2.84 -3.64
C SER A 280 11.15 -3.51 -4.93
N ILE A 281 10.87 -2.92 -6.09
CA ILE A 281 11.42 -3.40 -7.37
C ILE A 281 12.95 -3.35 -7.33
N TYR A 282 13.53 -2.31 -6.75
CA TYR A 282 14.97 -2.24 -6.51
C TYR A 282 15.46 -3.45 -5.69
N GLY A 283 14.81 -3.72 -4.55
CA GLY A 283 15.16 -4.83 -3.66
C GLY A 283 15.03 -6.21 -4.34
N LEU A 284 14.00 -6.40 -5.17
CA LEU A 284 13.82 -7.65 -5.93
C LEU A 284 14.96 -7.88 -6.93
N LEU A 285 15.31 -6.87 -7.71
CA LEU A 285 16.37 -6.96 -8.70
C LEU A 285 17.74 -7.16 -8.03
N TYR A 286 18.02 -6.42 -6.97
CA TYR A 286 19.23 -6.57 -6.17
C TYR A 286 19.34 -7.99 -5.56
N TRP A 287 18.23 -8.51 -5.02
CA TRP A 287 18.16 -9.87 -4.48
C TRP A 287 18.47 -10.95 -5.51
N THR A 288 18.12 -10.73 -6.79
CA THR A 288 18.45 -11.65 -7.90
C THR A 288 19.89 -11.54 -8.40
N GLY A 289 20.73 -10.67 -7.79
CA GLY A 289 22.12 -10.47 -8.16
C GLY A 289 22.33 -9.48 -9.32
N ILE A 290 21.28 -8.73 -9.70
CA ILE A 290 21.41 -7.66 -10.71
C ILE A 290 22.19 -6.49 -10.10
N SER A 291 23.07 -5.87 -10.88
CA SER A 291 23.90 -4.76 -10.43
C SER A 291 23.06 -3.60 -9.85
N THR A 292 23.57 -2.95 -8.82
CA THR A 292 22.93 -1.82 -8.13
C THR A 292 22.48 -0.73 -9.12
N TRP A 293 23.35 -0.35 -10.08
CA TRP A 293 23.03 0.66 -11.08
C TRP A 293 21.82 0.26 -11.95
N LEU A 294 21.78 -0.96 -12.46
CA LEU A 294 20.68 -1.44 -13.29
C LEU A 294 19.39 -1.59 -12.47
N SER A 295 19.49 -2.06 -11.23
CA SER A 295 18.35 -2.16 -10.30
C SER A 295 17.71 -0.79 -10.04
N TRP A 296 18.53 0.25 -9.82
CA TRP A 296 18.05 1.63 -9.69
C TRP A 296 17.43 2.16 -10.98
N THR A 297 18.04 1.91 -12.12
CA THR A 297 17.53 2.37 -13.42
C THR A 297 16.16 1.78 -13.71
N VAL A 298 15.98 0.47 -13.52
CA VAL A 298 14.69 -0.19 -13.73
C VAL A 298 13.65 0.28 -12.72
N HIS A 299 14.03 0.40 -11.43
CA HIS A 299 13.13 0.89 -10.41
C HIS A 299 12.62 2.31 -10.74
N LEU A 300 13.51 3.22 -11.11
CA LEU A 300 13.16 4.59 -11.47
C LEU A 300 12.26 4.64 -12.72
N ALA A 301 12.55 3.84 -13.74
CA ALA A 301 11.72 3.74 -14.94
C ALA A 301 10.28 3.30 -14.58
N VAL A 302 10.13 2.26 -13.74
CA VAL A 302 8.82 1.81 -13.28
C VAL A 302 8.14 2.87 -12.41
N ALA A 303 8.87 3.55 -11.53
CA ALA A 303 8.33 4.62 -10.69
C ALA A 303 7.76 5.77 -11.54
N ILE A 304 8.44 6.17 -12.62
CA ILE A 304 7.96 7.19 -13.56
C ILE A 304 6.68 6.71 -14.27
N VAL A 305 6.65 5.48 -14.77
CA VAL A 305 5.46 4.92 -15.44
C VAL A 305 4.27 4.89 -14.48
N VAL A 306 4.47 4.47 -13.23
CA VAL A 306 3.42 4.44 -12.22
C VAL A 306 2.95 5.85 -11.86
N ALA A 307 3.86 6.81 -11.73
CA ALA A 307 3.51 8.22 -11.47
C ALA A 307 2.64 8.81 -12.60
N ILE A 308 3.01 8.54 -13.87
CA ILE A 308 2.22 8.95 -15.04
C ILE A 308 0.83 8.29 -15.01
N ALA A 309 0.75 6.99 -14.71
CA ALA A 309 -0.51 6.25 -14.63
C ALA A 309 -1.42 6.81 -13.50
N VAL A 310 -0.86 7.11 -12.33
CA VAL A 310 -1.58 7.77 -11.23
C VAL A 310 -2.14 9.12 -11.68
N CYS A 311 -1.32 9.99 -12.25
CA CYS A 311 -1.76 11.30 -12.75
C CYS A 311 -2.87 11.15 -13.82
N ALA A 312 -2.70 10.23 -14.77
CA ALA A 312 -3.68 9.98 -15.82
C ALA A 312 -5.04 9.49 -15.29
N VAL A 313 -5.03 8.63 -14.26
CA VAL A 313 -6.27 8.14 -13.62
C VAL A 313 -6.92 9.23 -12.77
N TRP A 314 -6.13 10.02 -12.03
CA TRP A 314 -6.65 11.09 -11.17
C TRP A 314 -7.21 12.28 -11.97
N ALA A 315 -6.66 12.57 -13.13
CA ALA A 315 -7.16 13.63 -14.03
C ALA A 315 -8.51 13.30 -14.69
N LYS A 316 -8.90 12.01 -14.74
CA LYS A 316 -10.11 11.56 -15.44
C LYS A 316 -11.30 11.40 -14.48
N PRO A 317 -12.56 11.42 -14.98
CA PRO A 317 -13.77 11.14 -14.21
C PRO A 317 -13.92 9.63 -13.95
N ILE A 318 -12.96 9.05 -13.23
CA ILE A 318 -12.90 7.65 -12.83
C ILE A 318 -13.38 7.56 -11.37
N PRO A 319 -14.06 6.47 -10.97
CA PRO A 319 -14.53 6.25 -9.61
C PRO A 319 -13.42 6.43 -8.56
N HIS A 320 -13.75 7.09 -7.45
CA HIS A 320 -12.81 7.38 -6.37
C HIS A 320 -12.11 6.12 -5.84
N SER A 321 -12.84 4.99 -5.74
CA SER A 321 -12.27 3.70 -5.32
C SER A 321 -11.06 3.29 -6.17
N LEU A 322 -11.13 3.48 -7.50
CA LEU A 322 -10.01 3.16 -8.40
C LEU A 322 -8.88 4.19 -8.33
N LYS A 323 -9.23 5.49 -8.15
CA LYS A 323 -8.24 6.55 -7.90
C LYS A 323 -7.47 6.30 -6.61
N ALA A 324 -8.16 5.94 -5.55
CA ALA A 324 -7.55 5.63 -4.26
C ALA A 324 -6.70 4.34 -4.31
N ALA A 325 -7.19 3.30 -5.00
CA ALA A 325 -6.46 2.06 -5.18
C ALA A 325 -5.13 2.28 -5.92
N ILE A 326 -5.14 3.00 -7.06
CA ILE A 326 -3.91 3.23 -7.83
C ILE A 326 -2.91 4.13 -7.10
N LEU A 327 -3.37 5.12 -6.33
CA LEU A 327 -2.49 6.00 -5.57
C LEU A 327 -1.84 5.27 -4.40
N SER A 328 -2.60 4.47 -3.65
CA SER A 328 -2.05 3.73 -2.51
C SER A 328 -1.07 2.62 -2.93
N ILE A 329 -1.35 1.89 -4.02
CA ILE A 329 -0.39 0.91 -4.54
C ILE A 329 0.81 1.59 -5.19
N GLY A 330 0.58 2.72 -5.88
CA GLY A 330 1.63 3.54 -6.47
C GLY A 330 2.63 4.03 -5.42
N ALA A 331 2.15 4.50 -4.26
CA ALA A 331 3.00 4.94 -3.15
C ALA A 331 3.99 3.86 -2.70
N LEU A 332 3.56 2.59 -2.64
CA LEU A 332 4.45 1.45 -2.38
C LEU A 332 5.42 1.18 -3.55
N THR A 333 4.92 1.27 -4.79
CA THR A 333 5.69 0.85 -5.97
C THR A 333 6.82 1.83 -6.30
N VAL A 334 6.60 3.14 -6.11
CA VAL A 334 7.61 4.17 -6.42
C VAL A 334 8.69 4.31 -5.35
N THR A 335 8.46 3.76 -4.17
CA THR A 335 9.37 3.86 -3.04
C THR A 335 10.43 2.76 -3.13
N PRO A 336 11.74 3.09 -3.24
CA PRO A 336 12.80 2.09 -3.27
C PRO A 336 12.99 1.40 -1.92
N TYR A 337 12.70 2.14 -0.84
CA TYR A 337 12.88 1.69 0.53
C TYR A 337 11.55 1.28 1.16
N VAL A 338 11.09 0.08 0.82
CA VAL A 338 9.91 -0.57 1.40
C VAL A 338 10.36 -1.78 2.18
N LEU A 339 9.99 -1.88 3.43
CA LEU A 339 10.29 -3.03 4.27
C LEU A 339 9.07 -3.93 4.42
N ARG A 340 9.27 -5.14 4.93
CA ARG A 340 8.22 -6.17 5.05
C ARG A 340 6.99 -5.70 5.82
N TYR A 341 7.19 -4.95 6.88
CA TYR A 341 6.10 -4.42 7.69
C TYR A 341 5.28 -3.32 6.98
N ASP A 342 5.88 -2.59 6.02
CA ASP A 342 5.18 -1.61 5.21
C ASP A 342 4.16 -2.25 4.26
N LEU A 343 4.27 -3.56 4.00
CA LEU A 343 3.31 -4.28 3.18
C LEU A 343 1.89 -4.33 3.79
N CYS A 344 1.70 -3.92 5.05
CA CYS A 344 0.36 -3.62 5.60
C CYS A 344 -0.40 -2.60 4.74
N ILE A 345 0.31 -1.69 4.06
CA ILE A 345 -0.29 -0.70 3.16
C ILE A 345 -1.05 -1.38 2.01
N LEU A 346 -0.66 -2.60 1.58
CA LEU A 346 -1.36 -3.35 0.52
C LEU A 346 -2.82 -3.64 0.84
N SER A 347 -3.19 -3.68 2.10
CA SER A 347 -4.60 -3.83 2.52
C SER A 347 -5.48 -2.67 2.04
N ILE A 348 -4.92 -1.48 1.86
CA ILE A 348 -5.65 -0.28 1.43
C ILE A 348 -6.09 -0.36 -0.04
N PRO A 349 -5.18 -0.58 -1.04
CA PRO A 349 -5.61 -0.75 -2.42
C PRO A 349 -6.51 -1.98 -2.60
N VAL A 350 -6.27 -3.07 -1.87
CA VAL A 350 -7.14 -4.25 -1.88
C VAL A 350 -8.55 -3.89 -1.38
N ALA A 351 -8.67 -3.15 -0.27
CA ALA A 351 -9.97 -2.71 0.25
C ALA A 351 -10.71 -1.81 -0.76
N PHE A 352 -10.02 -0.87 -1.43
CA PHE A 352 -10.64 -0.03 -2.45
C PHE A 352 -11.04 -0.83 -3.71
N LEU A 353 -10.26 -1.82 -4.14
CA LEU A 353 -10.63 -2.75 -5.22
C LEU A 353 -11.86 -3.58 -4.85
N LEU A 354 -11.89 -4.13 -3.64
CA LEU A 354 -13.05 -4.89 -3.14
C LEU A 354 -14.30 -3.99 -3.03
N LYS A 355 -14.17 -2.77 -2.53
CA LYS A 355 -15.26 -1.78 -2.52
C LYS A 355 -15.81 -1.53 -3.92
N ASP A 356 -14.94 -1.37 -4.89
CA ASP A 356 -15.31 -1.20 -6.30
C ASP A 356 -16.05 -2.43 -6.84
N GLY A 357 -15.54 -3.63 -6.55
CA GLY A 357 -16.15 -4.90 -6.94
C GLY A 357 -17.51 -5.13 -6.30
N LEU A 358 -17.67 -4.79 -5.02
CA LEU A 358 -18.93 -4.89 -4.29
C LEU A 358 -20.01 -3.94 -4.85
N SER A 359 -19.62 -2.79 -5.38
CA SER A 359 -20.54 -1.77 -5.90
C SER A 359 -20.88 -1.95 -7.38
N ARG A 360 -19.96 -2.45 -8.19
CA ARG A 360 -20.07 -2.54 -9.66
C ARG A 360 -19.95 -3.95 -10.22
N GLY A 361 -19.86 -4.97 -9.36
CA GLY A 361 -19.60 -6.35 -9.74
C GLY A 361 -18.10 -6.64 -9.87
N PHE A 362 -17.74 -7.91 -9.70
CA PHE A 362 -16.37 -8.39 -9.87
C PHE A 362 -16.10 -8.82 -11.31
N LEU A 363 -14.88 -8.55 -11.78
CA LEU A 363 -14.40 -9.13 -13.01
C LEU A 363 -13.98 -10.58 -12.76
N ALA A 364 -14.14 -11.45 -13.78
CA ALA A 364 -13.82 -12.87 -13.66
C ALA A 364 -12.35 -13.10 -13.25
N GLY A 365 -12.13 -13.95 -12.25
CA GLY A 365 -10.83 -14.28 -11.67
C GLY A 365 -10.24 -13.23 -10.72
N GLU A 366 -10.91 -12.11 -10.53
CA GLU A 366 -10.36 -11.00 -9.73
C GLU A 366 -10.29 -11.35 -8.25
N ARG A 367 -11.33 -11.94 -7.69
CA ARG A 367 -11.35 -12.38 -6.28
C ARG A 367 -10.29 -13.44 -6.01
N THR A 368 -10.15 -14.40 -6.91
CA THR A 368 -9.12 -15.44 -6.83
C THR A 368 -7.71 -14.86 -6.85
N VAL A 369 -7.44 -13.90 -7.76
CA VAL A 369 -6.12 -13.24 -7.84
C VAL A 369 -5.82 -12.45 -6.56
N ILE A 370 -6.80 -11.72 -6.01
CA ILE A 370 -6.63 -10.99 -4.74
C ILE A 370 -6.32 -11.98 -3.60
N LEU A 371 -7.01 -13.11 -3.53
CA LEU A 371 -6.73 -14.14 -2.52
C LEU A 371 -5.33 -14.74 -2.69
N ILE A 372 -4.91 -15.02 -3.93
CA ILE A 372 -3.55 -15.48 -4.23
C ILE A 372 -2.51 -14.45 -3.77
N CYS A 373 -2.74 -13.16 -4.00
CA CYS A 373 -1.87 -12.09 -3.50
C CYS A 373 -1.78 -12.10 -1.97
N ILE A 374 -2.89 -12.29 -1.26
CA ILE A 374 -2.90 -12.40 0.20
C ILE A 374 -2.13 -13.66 0.66
N ALA A 375 -2.36 -14.80 0.00
CA ALA A 375 -1.67 -16.06 0.33
C ALA A 375 -0.17 -16.02 -0.02
N ALA A 376 0.22 -15.29 -1.07
CA ALA A 376 1.61 -15.16 -1.50
C ALA A 376 2.51 -14.51 -0.43
N PHE A 377 1.94 -13.77 0.53
CA PHE A 377 2.69 -13.31 1.70
C PHE A 377 3.31 -14.43 2.52
N LEU A 378 2.80 -15.66 2.43
CA LEU A 378 3.40 -16.83 3.08
C LEU A 378 4.77 -17.17 2.49
N LEU A 379 5.05 -16.80 1.23
CA LEU A 379 6.38 -16.96 0.61
C LEU A 379 7.46 -16.09 1.27
N TRP A 380 7.07 -15.14 2.12
CA TRP A 380 8.00 -14.41 2.99
C TRP A 380 8.84 -15.36 3.87
N LEU A 381 8.33 -16.50 4.26
CA LEU A 381 9.09 -17.52 5.01
C LEU A 381 10.34 -17.98 4.22
N ALA A 382 10.31 -17.91 2.89
CA ALA A 382 11.45 -18.16 2.00
C ALA A 382 12.38 -16.94 1.80
N ARG A 383 12.19 -15.84 2.56
CA ARG A 383 12.92 -14.57 2.44
C ARG A 383 12.85 -13.91 1.06
N MET A 384 11.88 -14.28 0.24
CA MET A 384 11.71 -13.70 -1.11
C MET A 384 11.07 -12.31 -1.03
N PRO A 385 11.52 -11.34 -1.83
CA PRO A 385 10.89 -10.02 -1.96
C PRO A 385 9.61 -10.13 -2.81
N ILE A 386 8.52 -10.62 -2.22
CA ILE A 386 7.24 -10.85 -2.90
C ILE A 386 6.42 -9.57 -3.10
N GLY A 387 6.69 -8.53 -2.31
CA GLY A 387 5.98 -7.25 -2.36
C GLY A 387 5.87 -6.65 -3.76
N PRO A 388 6.97 -6.52 -4.54
CA PRO A 388 6.93 -5.97 -5.89
C PRO A 388 6.04 -6.77 -6.84
N VAL A 389 6.04 -8.10 -6.74
CA VAL A 389 5.20 -8.97 -7.57
C VAL A 389 3.71 -8.71 -7.29
N ILE A 390 3.35 -8.64 -6.00
CA ILE A 390 1.97 -8.31 -5.58
C ILE A 390 1.58 -6.92 -6.08
N CYS A 391 2.48 -5.92 -5.98
CA CYS A 391 2.22 -4.58 -6.49
C CYS A 391 1.90 -4.57 -7.99
N VAL A 392 2.70 -5.27 -8.80
CA VAL A 392 2.48 -5.38 -10.26
C VAL A 392 1.14 -6.05 -10.57
N VAL A 393 0.82 -7.15 -9.88
CA VAL A 393 -0.45 -7.86 -10.06
C VAL A 393 -1.65 -6.97 -9.70
N LEU A 394 -1.58 -6.25 -8.59
CA LEU A 394 -2.66 -5.33 -8.18
C LEU A 394 -2.78 -4.13 -9.15
N LEU A 395 -1.67 -3.58 -9.64
CA LEU A 395 -1.70 -2.54 -10.68
C LEU A 395 -2.38 -3.04 -11.94
N PHE A 396 -2.12 -4.29 -12.35
CA PHE A 396 -2.79 -4.91 -13.48
C PHE A 396 -4.30 -5.06 -13.25
N LEU A 397 -4.74 -5.49 -12.06
CA LEU A 397 -6.17 -5.57 -11.72
C LEU A 397 -6.85 -4.20 -11.77
N ILE A 398 -6.19 -3.16 -11.25
CA ILE A 398 -6.69 -1.79 -11.30
C ILE A 398 -6.81 -1.32 -12.75
N ALA A 399 -5.79 -1.56 -13.58
CA ALA A 399 -5.81 -1.21 -15.00
C ALA A 399 -6.95 -1.90 -15.75
N ARG A 400 -7.20 -3.21 -15.50
CA ARG A 400 -8.36 -3.94 -16.05
C ARG A 400 -9.69 -3.28 -15.69
N ARG A 401 -9.85 -2.85 -14.42
CA ARG A 401 -11.08 -2.19 -13.97
C ARG A 401 -11.25 -0.81 -14.61
N VAL A 402 -10.19 -0.03 -14.68
CA VAL A 402 -10.21 1.28 -15.34
C VAL A 402 -10.59 1.12 -16.82
N MET A 403 -10.02 0.14 -17.52
CA MET A 403 -10.37 -0.15 -18.91
C MET A 403 -11.83 -0.59 -19.06
N ALA A 404 -12.32 -1.47 -18.19
CA ALA A 404 -13.71 -1.93 -18.19
C ALA A 404 -14.67 -0.75 -17.96
N TYR A 405 -14.37 0.13 -17.01
CA TYR A 405 -15.16 1.33 -16.73
C TYR A 405 -15.20 2.27 -17.94
N ASN A 406 -14.08 2.54 -18.59
CA ASN A 406 -14.03 3.42 -19.76
C ASN A 406 -14.82 2.83 -20.95
N ARG A 407 -14.80 1.50 -21.15
CA ARG A 407 -15.59 0.83 -22.21
C ARG A 407 -17.09 0.97 -21.95
N SER A 408 -17.54 0.74 -20.72
CA SER A 408 -18.97 0.84 -20.38
C SER A 408 -19.52 2.26 -20.58
N ARG A 409 -18.71 3.28 -20.27
CA ARG A 409 -19.07 4.68 -20.46
C ARG A 409 -19.17 5.04 -21.94
N GLY A 410 -18.19 4.66 -22.77
CA GLY A 410 -18.21 4.94 -24.21
C GLY A 410 -19.36 4.25 -24.97
N THR A 411 -19.83 3.11 -24.47
CA THR A 411 -21.02 2.45 -25.04
C THR A 411 -22.34 3.13 -24.62
N GLY A 412 -22.40 3.72 -23.43
CA GLY A 412 -23.54 4.54 -22.97
C GLY A 412 -23.69 5.82 -23.78
N GLU A 413 -22.60 6.59 -23.91
CA GLU A 413 -22.59 7.84 -24.67
C GLU A 413 -22.96 7.64 -26.18
N ARG A 414 -22.57 6.50 -26.78
CA ARG A 414 -22.98 6.14 -28.15
C ARG A 414 -24.46 5.83 -28.27
N LYS A 415 -25.09 5.19 -27.29
CA LYS A 415 -26.52 4.89 -27.30
C LYS A 415 -27.36 6.16 -27.13
N ASP A 416 -26.95 7.06 -26.25
CA ASP A 416 -27.67 8.32 -26.03
C ASP A 416 -27.51 9.26 -27.23
N GLY A 417 -26.33 9.31 -27.87
CA GLY A 417 -26.10 10.08 -29.10
C GLY A 417 -26.92 9.53 -30.30
N ALA A 418 -27.03 8.21 -30.42
CA ALA A 418 -27.87 7.60 -31.47
C ALA A 418 -29.38 7.83 -31.25
N GLY A 419 -29.81 7.82 -29.95
CA GLY A 419 -31.20 8.16 -29.59
C GLY A 419 -31.55 9.62 -29.87
N HIS A 420 -30.64 10.57 -29.62
CA HIS A 420 -30.85 11.97 -29.97
C HIS A 420 -30.88 12.24 -31.48
N GLN A 421 -30.01 11.58 -32.24
CA GLN A 421 -30.07 11.67 -33.72
C GLN A 421 -31.35 11.04 -34.32
N ALA A 422 -31.77 9.89 -33.77
CA ALA A 422 -33.02 9.27 -34.21
C ALA A 422 -34.26 10.15 -33.93
N ASN A 423 -34.31 10.80 -32.75
CA ASN A 423 -35.38 11.73 -32.42
C ASN A 423 -35.33 13.03 -33.23
N ALA A 424 -34.14 13.55 -33.54
CA ALA A 424 -33.98 14.75 -34.38
C ALA A 424 -34.43 14.51 -35.82
N VAL A 425 -34.23 13.28 -36.37
CA VAL A 425 -34.72 12.90 -37.69
C VAL A 425 -36.23 12.67 -37.68
N ALA A 426 -36.81 12.14 -36.60
CA ALA A 426 -38.25 11.94 -36.47
C ALA A 426 -39.04 13.24 -36.31
N HIS A 427 -38.45 14.33 -35.88
CA HIS A 427 -39.08 15.67 -35.80
C HIS A 427 -38.86 16.54 -37.07
N ALA A 428 -38.06 16.06 -38.03
CA ALA A 428 -37.76 16.77 -39.28
C ALA A 428 -38.54 16.20 -40.50
N VAL A 429 -39.37 15.16 -40.31
CA VAL A 429 -40.31 14.59 -41.26
C VAL A 429 -41.73 14.86 -40.75
#